data_a6bae80cf2d5f2fa7ddc1284665a97d9
#
_entry.id   a6bae80cf2d5f2fa7ddc1284665a97d9
#
_cell.length_a   1.000
_cell.length_b   1.000
_cell.length_c   1.000
_cell.angle_alpha   90.00
_cell.angle_beta   90.00
_cell.angle_gamma   90.00
#
_symmetry.space_group_name_H-M   'P 1'
#
loop_
_entity.id
_entity.type
_entity.pdbx_description
1 polymer ?
#
loop_
_entity_poly.entity_id
_entity_poly.type
_entity_poly.pdbx_seq_one_letter_code
_entity_poly.pdbx_strand_id
1 'polypeptide(L)'
;LIPITFIANAAKHGTITAFTFAVAIAIGITPLLLPVILSSSLAKGATRMSKKKTIVKRLDSIQSFGAMNILCTDKTGTLTEDKIVLEKYLNIKGEEDTRVLKHAFLNSYFQTGLEGSIDQAVVKRVKKTELKGIEENYEKVAEIPFDFSRRRLSVVVSDGKKKQLITKG
;
A
#
# COMPACT_ATOMS: atom_id res chain seq x y z
N LEU A 1 19.45 8.24 41.16
CA LEU A 1 18.79 9.42 41.76
C LEU A 1 18.84 9.37 43.28
N ILE A 2 18.35 8.28 43.93
CA ILE A 2 18.28 8.15 45.41
C ILE A 2 19.62 8.42 46.08
N PRO A 3 20.77 7.84 45.71
CA PRO A 3 22.05 8.13 46.35
C PRO A 3 22.47 9.59 46.23
N ILE A 4 22.21 10.19 45.06
CA ILE A 4 22.58 11.60 44.80
C ILE A 4 21.76 12.55 45.65
N THR A 5 20.44 12.35 45.74
CA THR A 5 19.56 13.19 46.57
C THR A 5 19.84 13.01 48.04
N PHE A 6 20.19 11.81 48.48
CA PHE A 6 20.59 11.55 49.86
C PHE A 6 21.87 12.31 50.21
N ILE A 7 22.95 12.17 49.44
CA ILE A 7 24.24 12.82 49.68
C ILE A 7 24.10 14.35 49.69
N ALA A 8 23.35 14.90 48.70
CA ALA A 8 23.13 16.35 48.58
C ALA A 8 22.38 16.95 49.77
N ASN A 9 21.45 16.22 50.37
CA ASN A 9 20.64 16.70 51.51
C ASN A 9 21.22 16.32 52.88
N ALA A 10 21.96 15.23 52.97
CA ALA A 10 22.55 14.80 54.25
C ALA A 10 23.48 15.86 54.89
N ALA A 11 24.20 16.59 54.07
CA ALA A 11 25.11 17.65 54.49
C ALA A 11 24.38 18.89 55.02
N LYS A 12 23.12 19.13 54.62
CA LYS A 12 22.36 20.34 54.97
C LYS A 12 21.29 20.12 56.06
N HIS A 13 20.65 18.96 56.07
CA HIS A 13 19.42 18.72 56.82
C HIS A 13 19.47 17.54 57.79
N GLY A 14 20.62 16.90 57.95
CA GLY A 14 20.79 15.72 58.78
C GLY A 14 20.38 14.42 58.06
N THR A 15 20.96 13.31 58.52
CA THR A 15 20.87 12.01 57.78
C THR A 15 19.45 11.42 57.72
N ILE A 16 18.67 11.53 58.81
CA ILE A 16 17.31 10.99 58.91
C ILE A 16 16.36 11.74 57.92
N THR A 17 16.41 13.08 57.96
CA THR A 17 15.59 13.94 57.08
C THR A 17 15.96 13.73 55.59
N ALA A 18 17.25 13.62 55.30
CA ALA A 18 17.72 13.33 53.93
C ALA A 18 17.27 11.96 53.46
N PHE A 19 17.24 10.96 54.33
CA PHE A 19 16.77 9.61 53.98
C PHE A 19 15.26 9.59 53.68
N THR A 20 14.45 10.18 54.55
CA THR A 20 12.98 10.22 54.33
C THR A 20 12.63 10.99 53.07
N PHE A 21 13.33 12.09 52.78
CA PHE A 21 13.15 12.87 51.58
C PHE A 21 13.53 12.06 50.30
N ALA A 22 14.68 11.36 50.33
CA ALA A 22 15.10 10.52 49.23
C ALA A 22 14.11 9.36 48.94
N VAL A 23 13.56 8.75 49.99
CA VAL A 23 12.53 7.71 49.86
C VAL A 23 11.21 8.28 49.31
N ALA A 24 10.78 9.45 49.80
CA ALA A 24 9.57 10.10 49.30
C ALA A 24 9.66 10.41 47.79
N ILE A 25 10.81 10.93 47.34
CA ILE A 25 11.06 11.16 45.90
C ILE A 25 11.03 9.84 45.13
N ALA A 26 11.65 8.78 45.64
CA ALA A 26 11.66 7.48 44.97
C ALA A 26 10.25 6.93 44.77
N ILE A 27 9.42 6.98 45.81
CA ILE A 27 8.01 6.52 45.74
C ILE A 27 7.21 7.40 44.78
N GLY A 28 7.41 8.73 44.81
CA GLY A 28 6.67 9.66 43.97
C GLY A 28 7.01 9.53 42.45
N ILE A 29 8.27 9.19 42.10
CA ILE A 29 8.69 9.06 40.72
C ILE A 29 8.34 7.69 40.12
N THR A 30 8.24 6.62 40.94
CA THR A 30 8.00 5.25 40.47
C THR A 30 6.74 5.11 39.59
N PRO A 31 5.56 5.66 39.94
CA PRO A 31 4.37 5.57 39.09
C PRO A 31 4.52 6.25 37.73
N LEU A 32 5.35 7.30 37.66
CA LEU A 32 5.58 8.04 36.39
C LEU A 32 6.53 7.32 35.43
N LEU A 33 7.42 6.49 35.95
CA LEU A 33 8.39 5.78 35.12
C LEU A 33 7.77 4.63 34.34
N LEU A 34 6.74 3.97 34.84
CA LEU A 34 6.11 2.81 34.20
C LEU A 34 5.53 3.17 32.83
N PRO A 35 4.69 4.21 32.68
CA PRO A 35 4.18 4.62 31.35
C PRO A 35 5.30 5.02 30.38
N VAL A 36 6.35 5.67 30.86
CA VAL A 36 7.49 6.11 30.04
C VAL A 36 8.26 4.91 29.51
N ILE A 37 8.57 3.93 30.35
CA ILE A 37 9.26 2.69 29.92
C ILE A 37 8.41 1.92 28.91
N LEU A 38 7.10 1.81 29.19
CA LEU A 38 6.17 1.13 28.30
C LEU A 38 6.13 1.81 26.92
N SER A 39 5.90 3.12 26.88
CA SER A 39 5.85 3.89 25.64
C SER A 39 7.17 3.82 24.85
N SER A 40 8.30 3.90 25.55
CA SER A 40 9.62 3.76 24.93
C SER A 40 9.83 2.36 24.33
N SER A 41 9.39 1.31 25.02
CA SER A 41 9.47 -0.06 24.54
C SER A 41 8.60 -0.28 23.30
N LEU A 42 7.35 0.23 23.32
CA LEU A 42 6.44 0.16 22.17
C LEU A 42 6.96 0.94 20.97
N ALA A 43 7.54 2.12 21.19
CA ALA A 43 8.15 2.92 20.12
C ALA A 43 9.32 2.19 19.46
N LYS A 44 10.18 1.55 20.25
CA LYS A 44 11.25 0.69 19.71
C LYS A 44 10.70 -0.50 18.91
N GLY A 45 9.61 -1.11 19.38
CA GLY A 45 8.89 -2.17 18.67
C GLY A 45 8.37 -1.68 17.33
N ALA A 46 7.67 -0.55 17.31
CA ALA A 46 7.16 0.07 16.08
C ALA A 46 8.28 0.38 15.07
N THR A 47 9.41 0.91 15.54
CA THR A 47 10.57 1.18 14.69
C THR A 47 11.17 -0.10 14.07
N ARG A 48 11.20 -1.20 14.81
CA ARG A 48 11.65 -2.50 14.27
C ARG A 48 10.67 -3.05 13.23
N MET A 49 9.37 -2.90 13.45
CA MET A 49 8.33 -3.31 12.51
C MET A 49 8.38 -2.46 11.22
N SER A 50 8.62 -1.16 11.34
CA SER A 50 8.78 -0.26 10.19
C SER A 50 9.93 -0.69 9.27
N LYS A 51 11.06 -1.14 9.82
CA LYS A 51 12.16 -1.71 9.03
C LYS A 51 11.76 -2.97 8.25
N LYS A 52 10.70 -3.66 8.68
CA LYS A 52 10.09 -4.80 7.98
C LYS A 52 8.88 -4.40 7.12
N LYS A 53 8.80 -3.12 6.71
CA LYS A 53 7.74 -2.55 5.87
C LYS A 53 6.33 -2.61 6.51
N THR A 54 6.26 -2.66 7.83
CA THR A 54 4.99 -2.65 8.58
C THR A 54 4.79 -1.29 9.22
N ILE A 55 3.67 -0.64 8.95
CA ILE A 55 3.32 0.67 9.53
C ILE A 55 2.37 0.46 10.70
N VAL A 56 2.80 0.84 11.89
CA VAL A 56 1.98 0.81 13.09
C VAL A 56 1.25 2.14 13.23
N LYS A 57 -0.07 2.13 13.13
CA LYS A 57 -0.90 3.34 13.28
C LYS A 57 -1.21 3.67 14.75
N ARG A 58 -1.26 2.67 15.62
CA ARG A 58 -1.54 2.82 17.07
C ARG A 58 -0.55 1.95 17.84
N LEU A 59 0.19 2.56 18.77
CA LEU A 59 1.22 1.86 19.54
C LEU A 59 0.65 0.78 20.46
N ASP A 60 -0.51 1.05 21.06
CA ASP A 60 -1.20 0.11 21.96
C ASP A 60 -1.52 -1.23 21.24
N SER A 61 -1.76 -1.18 19.93
CA SER A 61 -2.07 -2.37 19.13
C SER A 61 -0.93 -3.40 19.09
N ILE A 62 0.32 -2.97 19.37
CA ILE A 62 1.48 -3.88 19.38
C ILE A 62 1.33 -4.94 20.47
N GLN A 63 0.79 -4.57 21.64
CA GLN A 63 0.57 -5.52 22.74
C GLN A 63 -0.48 -6.57 22.37
N SER A 64 -1.62 -6.11 21.81
CA SER A 64 -2.68 -7.00 21.36
C SER A 64 -2.22 -7.92 20.21
N PHE A 65 -1.38 -7.39 19.31
CA PHE A 65 -0.83 -8.17 18.18
C PHE A 65 0.07 -9.31 18.67
N GLY A 66 0.85 -9.11 19.74
CA GLY A 66 1.70 -10.14 20.35
C GLY A 66 0.92 -11.28 21.03
N ALA A 67 -0.32 -11.03 21.44
CA ALA A 67 -1.19 -12.02 22.09
C ALA A 67 -2.16 -12.71 21.11
N MET A 68 -2.14 -12.35 19.85
CA MET A 68 -3.05 -12.87 18.84
C MET A 68 -2.67 -14.28 18.42
N ASN A 69 -3.64 -15.19 18.43
CA ASN A 69 -3.49 -16.60 17.99
C ASN A 69 -4.36 -16.93 16.75
N ILE A 70 -5.27 -16.06 16.36
CA ILE A 70 -6.12 -16.20 15.18
C ILE A 70 -6.04 -14.91 14.36
N LEU A 71 -5.70 -15.04 13.08
CA LEU A 71 -5.65 -13.93 12.13
C LEU A 71 -6.70 -14.15 11.03
N CYS A 72 -7.69 -13.28 10.98
CA CYS A 72 -8.63 -13.21 9.87
C CYS A 72 -8.13 -12.16 8.86
N THR A 73 -7.91 -12.59 7.62
CA THR A 73 -7.40 -11.70 6.56
C THR A 73 -8.21 -11.87 5.29
N ASP A 74 -8.34 -10.79 4.53
CA ASP A 74 -8.88 -10.87 3.17
C ASP A 74 -7.83 -11.48 2.23
N LYS A 75 -8.28 -12.08 1.14
CA LYS A 75 -7.40 -12.68 0.13
C LYS A 75 -6.83 -11.61 -0.80
N THR A 76 -7.71 -10.79 -1.40
CA THR A 76 -7.35 -9.91 -2.50
C THR A 76 -6.66 -8.64 -2.01
N GLY A 77 -5.47 -8.34 -2.54
CA GLY A 77 -4.68 -7.18 -2.13
C GLY A 77 -4.00 -7.29 -0.76
N THR A 78 -4.19 -8.42 -0.04
CA THR A 78 -3.55 -8.68 1.25
C THR A 78 -2.62 -9.90 1.18
N LEU A 79 -3.15 -11.05 0.78
CA LEU A 79 -2.36 -12.29 0.59
C LEU A 79 -1.85 -12.43 -0.84
N THR A 80 -2.52 -11.78 -1.80
CA THR A 80 -2.12 -11.80 -3.21
C THR A 80 -1.45 -10.47 -3.59
N GLU A 81 -0.50 -10.53 -4.51
CA GLU A 81 0.00 -9.33 -5.17
C GLU A 81 -1.16 -8.70 -5.97
N ASP A 82 -1.36 -7.38 -5.81
CA ASP A 82 -2.33 -6.62 -6.60
C ASP A 82 -1.79 -6.39 -8.02
N LYS A 83 -1.56 -7.51 -8.73
CA LYS A 83 -0.95 -7.54 -10.04
C LYS A 83 -1.81 -8.34 -11.00
N ILE A 84 -2.46 -7.61 -11.90
CA ILE A 84 -3.24 -8.22 -12.97
C ILE A 84 -2.30 -8.58 -14.13
N VAL A 85 -2.45 -9.78 -14.65
CA VAL A 85 -1.70 -10.29 -15.82
C VAL A 85 -2.69 -10.79 -16.85
N LEU A 86 -2.54 -10.35 -18.09
CA LEU A 86 -3.32 -10.90 -19.20
C LEU A 86 -2.74 -12.28 -19.57
N GLU A 87 -3.50 -13.34 -19.31
CA GLU A 87 -3.10 -14.70 -19.56
C GLU A 87 -3.48 -15.15 -20.97
N LYS A 88 -4.74 -14.95 -21.36
CA LYS A 88 -5.29 -15.39 -22.66
C LYS A 88 -6.07 -14.27 -23.35
N TYR A 89 -6.05 -14.30 -24.66
CA TYR A 89 -6.83 -13.41 -25.54
C TYR A 89 -7.53 -14.26 -26.60
N LEU A 90 -8.81 -14.56 -26.35
CA LEU A 90 -9.56 -15.57 -27.08
C LEU A 90 -10.61 -14.92 -28.00
N ASN A 91 -10.82 -15.54 -29.16
CA ASN A 91 -11.95 -15.24 -30.04
C ASN A 91 -13.23 -15.92 -29.55
N ILE A 92 -14.34 -15.72 -30.28
CA ILE A 92 -15.65 -16.31 -29.96
C ILE A 92 -15.69 -17.84 -30.01
N LYS A 93 -14.66 -18.48 -30.59
CA LYS A 93 -14.50 -19.94 -30.68
C LYS A 93 -13.63 -20.47 -29.52
N GLY A 94 -13.06 -19.62 -28.68
CA GLY A 94 -12.16 -20.02 -27.61
C GLY A 94 -10.71 -20.24 -28.05
N GLU A 95 -10.33 -19.81 -29.24
CA GLU A 95 -8.97 -19.91 -29.77
C GLU A 95 -8.21 -18.60 -29.55
N GLU A 96 -6.90 -18.66 -29.35
CA GLU A 96 -6.06 -17.46 -29.26
C GLU A 96 -6.07 -16.67 -30.56
N ASP A 97 -6.38 -15.37 -30.50
CA ASP A 97 -6.46 -14.50 -31.67
C ASP A 97 -5.78 -13.16 -31.41
N THR A 98 -4.67 -12.93 -32.07
CA THR A 98 -3.88 -11.70 -32.00
C THR A 98 -4.67 -10.44 -32.39
N ARG A 99 -5.74 -10.57 -33.20
CA ARG A 99 -6.62 -9.44 -33.54
C ARG A 99 -7.37 -8.94 -32.30
N VAL A 100 -7.80 -9.85 -31.42
CA VAL A 100 -8.45 -9.49 -30.15
C VAL A 100 -7.47 -8.72 -29.27
N LEU A 101 -6.25 -9.23 -29.12
CA LEU A 101 -5.20 -8.56 -28.37
C LEU A 101 -4.87 -7.17 -28.93
N LYS A 102 -4.79 -7.06 -30.27
CA LYS A 102 -4.55 -5.78 -30.95
C LYS A 102 -5.63 -4.75 -30.63
N HIS A 103 -6.91 -5.11 -30.77
CA HIS A 103 -8.00 -4.19 -30.48
C HIS A 103 -8.07 -3.80 -29.00
N ALA A 104 -7.85 -4.76 -28.09
CA ALA A 104 -7.77 -4.48 -26.67
C ALA A 104 -6.64 -3.49 -26.35
N PHE A 105 -5.47 -3.68 -26.98
CA PHE A 105 -4.33 -2.78 -26.82
C PHE A 105 -4.63 -1.37 -27.34
N LEU A 106 -5.15 -1.23 -28.57
CA LEU A 106 -5.47 0.08 -29.15
C LEU A 106 -6.46 0.85 -28.29
N ASN A 107 -7.47 0.17 -27.74
CA ASN A 107 -8.41 0.81 -26.84
C ASN A 107 -7.74 1.25 -25.54
N SER A 108 -6.92 0.39 -24.91
CA SER A 108 -6.25 0.68 -23.64
C SER A 108 -5.13 1.72 -23.78
N TYR A 109 -4.47 1.79 -24.94
CA TYR A 109 -3.38 2.72 -25.19
C TYR A 109 -3.86 4.15 -25.51
N PHE A 110 -4.91 4.27 -26.36
CA PHE A 110 -5.40 5.56 -26.82
C PHE A 110 -6.50 6.18 -25.93
N GLN A 111 -6.96 5.47 -24.91
CA GLN A 111 -7.89 6.07 -23.93
C GLN A 111 -7.23 7.18 -23.12
N THR A 112 -7.98 8.21 -22.76
CA THR A 112 -7.59 9.22 -21.80
C THR A 112 -8.36 9.05 -20.50
N GLY A 113 -7.69 9.18 -19.35
CA GLY A 113 -8.30 9.04 -18.03
C GLY A 113 -7.55 8.08 -17.12
N LEU A 114 -8.26 7.47 -16.18
CA LEU A 114 -7.67 6.52 -15.23
C LEU A 114 -7.29 5.22 -15.94
N GLU A 115 -5.99 5.01 -16.13
CA GLU A 115 -5.47 3.72 -16.56
C GLU A 115 -5.77 2.66 -15.48
N GLY A 116 -6.68 1.75 -15.78
CA GLY A 116 -6.96 0.61 -14.91
C GLY A 116 -5.80 -0.39 -14.90
N SER A 117 -5.72 -1.18 -13.84
CA SER A 117 -4.73 -2.26 -13.75
C SER A 117 -4.88 -3.30 -14.89
N ILE A 118 -6.09 -3.48 -15.41
CA ILE A 118 -6.38 -4.32 -16.58
C ILE A 118 -5.75 -3.72 -17.84
N ASP A 119 -5.90 -2.41 -18.06
CA ASP A 119 -5.33 -1.73 -19.22
C ASP A 119 -3.80 -1.82 -19.23
N GLN A 120 -3.19 -1.63 -18.08
CA GLN A 120 -1.75 -1.80 -17.91
C GLN A 120 -1.30 -3.25 -18.19
N ALA A 121 -2.10 -4.25 -17.82
CA ALA A 121 -1.80 -5.65 -18.10
C ALA A 121 -1.83 -5.93 -19.59
N VAL A 122 -2.81 -5.39 -20.33
CA VAL A 122 -2.91 -5.49 -21.79
C VAL A 122 -1.70 -4.84 -22.46
N VAL A 123 -1.37 -3.62 -22.10
CA VAL A 123 -0.22 -2.88 -22.65
C VAL A 123 1.10 -3.62 -22.37
N LYS A 124 1.29 -4.13 -21.14
CA LYS A 124 2.48 -4.92 -20.79
C LYS A 124 2.57 -6.24 -21.58
N ARG A 125 1.45 -6.87 -21.88
CA ARG A 125 1.41 -8.11 -22.66
C ARG A 125 1.86 -7.85 -24.09
N VAL A 126 1.33 -6.81 -24.75
CA VAL A 126 1.67 -6.45 -26.13
C VAL A 126 3.16 -6.14 -26.30
N LYS A 127 3.77 -5.44 -25.34
CA LYS A 127 5.22 -5.16 -25.37
C LYS A 127 6.12 -6.41 -25.43
N LYS A 128 5.55 -7.59 -25.11
CA LYS A 128 6.24 -8.89 -25.12
C LYS A 128 5.85 -9.76 -26.32
N THR A 129 5.05 -9.26 -27.25
CA THR A 129 4.59 -9.97 -28.44
C THR A 129 5.08 -9.29 -29.72
N GLU A 130 4.82 -9.89 -30.87
CA GLU A 130 5.13 -9.34 -32.19
C GLU A 130 4.37 -8.04 -32.51
N LEU A 131 3.35 -7.71 -31.72
CA LEU A 131 2.58 -6.47 -31.86
C LEU A 131 3.26 -5.25 -31.23
N LYS A 132 4.47 -5.38 -30.72
CA LYS A 132 5.23 -4.27 -30.16
C LYS A 132 5.44 -3.18 -31.22
N GLY A 133 5.10 -1.92 -30.86
CA GLY A 133 5.21 -0.77 -31.77
C GLY A 133 4.02 -0.60 -32.71
N ILE A 134 2.94 -1.39 -32.55
CA ILE A 134 1.77 -1.29 -33.41
C ILE A 134 1.06 0.06 -33.26
N GLU A 135 1.21 0.75 -32.13
CA GLU A 135 0.69 2.09 -31.86
C GLU A 135 1.15 3.12 -32.90
N GLU A 136 2.35 2.96 -33.46
CA GLU A 136 2.90 3.88 -34.45
C GLU A 136 2.13 3.87 -35.79
N ASN A 137 1.39 2.79 -36.05
CA ASN A 137 0.59 2.63 -37.27
C ASN A 137 -0.84 3.16 -37.11
N TYR A 138 -1.19 3.69 -35.95
CA TYR A 138 -2.54 4.15 -35.66
C TYR A 138 -2.54 5.54 -35.06
N GLU A 139 -3.54 6.34 -35.41
CA GLU A 139 -3.79 7.65 -34.87
C GLU A 139 -5.15 7.67 -34.18
N LYS A 140 -5.21 8.32 -33.01
CA LYS A 140 -6.47 8.55 -32.29
C LYS A 140 -7.27 9.64 -33.00
N VAL A 141 -8.47 9.31 -33.43
CA VAL A 141 -9.39 10.25 -34.09
C VAL A 141 -10.37 10.84 -33.11
N ALA A 142 -10.97 10.04 -32.24
CA ALA A 142 -11.95 10.46 -31.26
C ALA A 142 -12.01 9.48 -30.08
N GLU A 143 -12.66 9.92 -29.01
CA GLU A 143 -12.90 9.10 -27.83
C GLU A 143 -14.28 9.42 -27.25
N ILE A 144 -14.97 8.39 -26.79
CA ILE A 144 -16.11 8.51 -25.89
C ILE A 144 -15.63 8.00 -24.54
N PRO A 145 -15.43 8.90 -23.55
CA PRO A 145 -14.93 8.54 -22.23
C PRO A 145 -15.80 7.49 -21.55
N PHE A 146 -15.28 6.88 -20.48
CA PHE A 146 -16.01 5.88 -19.73
C PHE A 146 -17.31 6.46 -19.15
N ASP A 147 -18.40 5.85 -19.53
CA ASP A 147 -19.76 6.17 -19.04
C ASP A 147 -20.17 5.16 -17.98
N PHE A 148 -20.33 5.63 -16.75
CA PHE A 148 -20.69 4.78 -15.60
C PHE A 148 -22.08 4.13 -15.71
N SER A 149 -23.01 4.77 -16.39
CA SER A 149 -24.35 4.20 -16.59
C SER A 149 -24.36 3.09 -17.63
N ARG A 150 -23.64 3.28 -18.71
CA ARG A 150 -23.50 2.28 -19.79
C ARG A 150 -22.35 1.30 -19.55
N ARG A 151 -21.46 1.60 -18.61
CA ARG A 151 -20.23 0.85 -18.31
C ARG A 151 -19.37 0.57 -19.55
N ARG A 152 -19.24 1.56 -20.43
CA ARG A 152 -18.53 1.44 -21.71
C ARG A 152 -17.61 2.63 -21.95
N LEU A 153 -16.49 2.33 -22.59
CA LEU A 153 -15.56 3.32 -23.14
C LEU A 153 -15.28 2.96 -24.59
N SER A 154 -15.24 3.95 -25.48
CA SER A 154 -14.96 3.72 -26.90
C SER A 154 -13.86 4.65 -27.37
N VAL A 155 -12.98 4.10 -28.22
CA VAL A 155 -11.93 4.87 -28.89
C VAL A 155 -12.07 4.66 -30.40
N VAL A 156 -11.94 5.75 -31.17
CA VAL A 156 -11.85 5.71 -32.62
C VAL A 156 -10.40 5.88 -33.02
N VAL A 157 -9.88 4.91 -33.72
CA VAL A 157 -8.52 4.93 -34.28
C VAL A 157 -8.54 4.83 -35.80
N SER A 158 -7.52 5.37 -36.45
CA SER A 158 -7.33 5.34 -37.89
C SER A 158 -5.96 4.78 -38.23
N ASP A 159 -5.89 3.91 -39.23
CA ASP A 159 -4.64 3.41 -39.83
C ASP A 159 -4.26 4.17 -41.13
N GLY A 160 -4.85 5.36 -41.32
CA GLY A 160 -4.70 6.13 -42.57
C GLY A 160 -5.61 5.69 -43.71
N LYS A 161 -6.15 4.46 -43.67
CA LYS A 161 -7.06 3.93 -44.71
C LYS A 161 -8.48 3.74 -44.17
N LYS A 162 -8.60 3.26 -42.95
CA LYS A 162 -9.90 2.94 -42.29
C LYS A 162 -9.96 3.49 -40.89
N LYS A 163 -11.15 3.95 -40.51
CA LYS A 163 -11.46 4.30 -39.13
C LYS A 163 -12.15 3.14 -38.43
N GLN A 164 -11.74 2.84 -37.21
CA GLN A 164 -12.27 1.73 -36.42
C GLN A 164 -12.74 2.26 -35.06
N LEU A 165 -13.98 1.95 -34.71
CA LEU A 165 -14.52 2.19 -33.37
C LEU A 165 -14.30 0.93 -32.54
N ILE A 166 -13.54 1.07 -31.45
CA ILE A 166 -13.24 -0.04 -30.54
C ILE A 166 -13.84 0.30 -29.18
N THR A 167 -14.78 -0.53 -28.75
CA THR A 167 -15.50 -0.33 -27.47
C THR A 167 -15.13 -1.44 -26.51
N LYS A 168 -14.86 -1.07 -25.24
CA LYS A 168 -14.74 -1.99 -24.10
C LYS A 168 -15.83 -1.69 -23.07
N GLY A 169 -16.27 -2.74 -22.34
CA GLY A 169 -17.26 -2.63 -21.28
C GLY A 169 -17.58 -3.97 -20.67
#